data_3c353730fc3de8516daf3c135946408d
#
_entry.id   3c353730fc3de8516daf3c135946408d
#
_cell.length_a   1.000
_cell.length_b   1.000
_cell.length_c   1.000
_cell.angle_alpha   90.00
_cell.angle_beta   90.00
_cell.angle_gamma   90.00
#
_symmetry.space_group_name_H-M   'P 1'
#
loop_
_entity.id
_entity.type
_entity.pdbx_description
1 polymer ?
#
loop_
_entity_poly.entity_id
_entity_poly.type
_entity_poly.pdbx_seq_one_letter_code
_entity_poly.pdbx_strand_id
1 'polypeptide(L)'
;MSSFDENANRRKFLQFLAGSPLLACGSLESLAAEGPKAGIKLPDPIMWAPLRTEDLIKSPKEAINVFDFEPVMRHNVPPAHFGYMASGIDDEATLRANREGFLKFQLRPRRMIDVSKVDMSTEILGVKYGNPIIIAPTGSNKTYHPDGEIAVARAAKAGNHLQILSTVATTSVEDAIEARGAPIWFQLYATNKWEVARAFVTRAEKAGCLAVAVTVDRSGGRNQETLFRLRRTDTRECASCHDRSSLAANYKRRP
;
A
#
# COMPACT_ATOMS: atom_id res chain seq x y z
N MET A 1 8.60 27.53 -45.81
CA MET A 1 8.56 27.05 -44.40
C MET A 1 9.50 27.94 -43.61
N SER A 2 8.94 28.95 -42.92
CA SER A 2 9.73 29.93 -42.15
C SER A 2 10.16 29.29 -40.84
N SER A 3 11.47 29.31 -40.59
CA SER A 3 12.02 28.94 -39.28
C SER A 3 11.47 29.90 -38.23
N PHE A 4 10.66 29.43 -37.34
CA PHE A 4 10.26 30.18 -36.16
C PHE A 4 11.52 30.43 -35.32
N ASP A 5 11.88 31.73 -35.20
CA ASP A 5 13.02 32.15 -34.38
C ASP A 5 12.64 32.02 -32.86
N GLU A 6 12.91 30.86 -32.31
CA GLU A 6 12.64 30.52 -30.93
C GLU A 6 13.33 31.51 -29.92
N ASN A 7 14.46 32.06 -30.32
CA ASN A 7 15.23 32.97 -29.50
C ASN A 7 14.59 34.40 -29.41
N ALA A 8 13.95 34.85 -30.49
CA ALA A 8 13.25 36.11 -30.50
C ALA A 8 11.99 36.11 -29.62
N ASN A 9 11.27 35.01 -29.60
CA ASN A 9 10.08 34.80 -28.76
C ASN A 9 10.44 34.69 -27.26
N ARG A 10 11.53 34.02 -26.96
CA ARG A 10 12.04 33.89 -25.60
C ARG A 10 12.49 35.24 -25.02
N ARG A 11 13.14 36.07 -25.84
CA ARG A 11 13.56 37.42 -25.47
C ARG A 11 12.37 38.35 -25.21
N LYS A 12 11.35 38.33 -26.05
CA LYS A 12 10.11 39.10 -25.87
C LYS A 12 9.35 38.69 -24.62
N PHE A 13 9.30 37.37 -24.34
CA PHE A 13 8.68 36.85 -23.11
C PHE A 13 9.41 37.30 -21.85
N LEU A 14 10.75 37.27 -21.87
CA LEU A 14 11.55 37.79 -20.74
C LEU A 14 11.43 39.30 -20.56
N GLN A 15 11.32 40.09 -21.65
CA GLN A 15 11.04 41.51 -21.59
C GLN A 15 9.64 41.83 -21.05
N PHE A 16 8.63 41.03 -21.41
CA PHE A 16 7.28 41.12 -20.86
C PHE A 16 7.26 40.82 -19.36
N LEU A 17 7.97 39.79 -18.93
CA LEU A 17 8.11 39.47 -17.50
C LEU A 17 8.84 40.58 -16.74
N ALA A 18 9.92 41.13 -17.28
CA ALA A 18 10.69 42.20 -16.65
C ALA A 18 9.92 43.51 -16.52
N GLY A 19 8.94 43.77 -17.40
CA GLY A 19 8.05 44.92 -17.38
C GLY A 19 6.74 44.70 -16.60
N SER A 20 6.54 43.53 -16.01
CA SER A 20 5.30 43.20 -15.30
C SER A 20 5.30 43.84 -13.91
N PRO A 21 4.22 44.54 -13.51
CA PRO A 21 4.10 45.12 -12.16
C PRO A 21 4.14 44.08 -11.04
N LEU A 22 4.00 42.77 -11.36
CA LEU A 22 4.17 41.66 -10.42
C LEU A 22 5.63 41.50 -9.94
N LEU A 23 6.62 42.02 -10.67
CA LEU A 23 8.04 41.99 -10.26
C LEU A 23 8.47 43.28 -9.52
N ALA A 24 7.63 44.31 -9.46
CA ALA A 24 7.93 45.57 -8.75
C ALA A 24 7.65 45.49 -7.23
N CYS A 25 7.04 44.45 -6.73
CA CYS A 25 6.76 44.22 -5.32
C CYS A 25 7.69 43.18 -4.69
N GLY A 26 8.96 43.50 -4.57
CA GLY A 26 9.92 42.68 -3.81
C GLY A 26 11.20 42.43 -4.59
N SER A 27 12.32 42.70 -3.96
CA SER A 27 13.63 42.45 -4.54
C SER A 27 13.77 40.97 -4.91
N LEU A 28 14.22 40.68 -6.13
CA LEU A 28 14.54 39.32 -6.59
C LEU A 28 15.47 38.53 -5.66
N GLU A 29 16.19 39.24 -4.79
CA GLU A 29 17.03 38.61 -3.77
C GLU A 29 16.23 37.85 -2.70
N SER A 30 14.98 38.25 -2.41
CA SER A 30 14.14 37.53 -1.45
C SER A 30 13.57 36.22 -2.01
N LEU A 31 13.46 36.10 -3.33
CA LEU A 31 12.99 34.88 -4.00
C LEU A 31 14.11 33.87 -4.30
N ALA A 32 15.37 34.34 -4.36
CA ALA A 32 16.54 33.51 -4.63
C ALA A 32 17.22 33.02 -3.34
N ALA A 33 16.94 33.64 -2.19
CA ALA A 33 17.58 33.31 -0.92
C ALA A 33 16.90 32.17 -0.14
N GLU A 34 15.70 31.76 -0.53
CA GLU A 34 15.11 30.53 -0.01
C GLU A 34 15.41 29.38 -0.99
N GLY A 35 16.57 28.75 -0.82
CA GLY A 35 16.76 27.37 -1.27
C GLY A 35 15.58 26.53 -0.76
N PRO A 36 15.27 25.36 -1.35
CA PRO A 36 14.11 24.58 -0.95
C PRO A 36 14.12 24.49 0.56
N LYS A 37 13.20 25.24 1.20
CA LYS A 37 13.00 25.18 2.66
C LYS A 37 12.94 23.72 3.00
N ALA A 38 13.80 23.32 3.92
CA ALA A 38 13.92 21.98 4.46
C ALA A 38 12.59 21.26 4.33
N GLY A 39 12.60 20.18 3.54
CA GLY A 39 11.44 19.57 2.92
C GLY A 39 10.19 19.65 3.79
N ILE A 40 9.05 19.91 3.16
CA ILE A 40 7.76 19.76 3.81
C ILE A 40 7.87 18.45 4.59
N LYS A 41 8.04 18.53 5.90
CA LYS A 41 7.95 17.34 6.75
C LYS A 41 6.53 16.88 6.59
N LEU A 42 6.34 15.91 5.69
CA LEU A 42 5.08 15.18 5.69
C LEU A 42 4.87 14.70 7.13
N PRO A 43 3.68 14.87 7.69
CA PRO A 43 3.41 14.32 9.00
C PRO A 43 3.81 12.86 8.97
N ASP A 44 4.63 12.47 9.93
CA ASP A 44 5.00 11.08 10.12
C ASP A 44 3.68 10.28 10.21
N PRO A 45 3.45 9.30 9.33
CA PRO A 45 2.21 8.53 9.36
C PRO A 45 1.99 7.83 10.70
N ILE A 46 3.02 7.78 11.54
CA ILE A 46 3.02 7.13 12.86
C ILE A 46 3.08 8.14 14.00
N MET A 47 3.52 9.37 13.76
CA MET A 47 3.42 10.47 14.72
C MET A 47 1.98 10.97 14.74
N TRP A 48 1.24 10.38 15.60
CA TRP A 48 -0.19 10.46 15.70
C TRP A 48 -0.64 11.80 16.25
N ALA A 49 -1.20 12.60 15.39
CA ALA A 49 -2.16 13.59 15.87
C ALA A 49 -3.23 12.86 16.72
N PRO A 50 -3.75 13.49 17.76
CA PRO A 50 -4.89 12.95 18.49
C PRO A 50 -5.96 12.51 17.51
N LEU A 51 -6.47 11.29 17.68
CA LEU A 51 -7.53 10.78 16.83
C LEU A 51 -8.80 11.59 17.11
N ARG A 52 -9.28 12.31 16.10
CA ARG A 52 -10.54 13.04 16.15
C ARG A 52 -11.61 12.16 15.53
N THR A 53 -12.53 11.67 16.34
CA THR A 53 -13.57 10.74 15.88
C THR A 53 -14.57 11.38 14.93
N GLU A 54 -14.73 12.71 15.00
CA GLU A 54 -15.55 13.48 14.08
C GLU A 54 -15.00 13.54 12.66
N ASP A 55 -13.68 13.34 12.47
CA ASP A 55 -13.03 13.38 11.17
C ASP A 55 -12.98 12.01 10.49
N LEU A 56 -13.52 10.95 11.13
CA LEU A 56 -13.50 9.62 10.56
C LEU A 56 -14.50 9.49 9.41
N ILE A 57 -14.03 9.00 8.27
CA ILE A 57 -14.93 8.64 7.17
C ILE A 57 -15.88 7.52 7.61
N LYS A 58 -17.15 7.62 7.23
CA LYS A 58 -18.20 6.64 7.55
C LYS A 58 -18.35 5.58 6.46
N SER A 59 -17.84 5.87 5.28
CA SER A 59 -17.95 5.01 4.11
C SER A 59 -16.69 5.10 3.26
N PRO A 60 -16.26 4.02 2.60
CA PRO A 60 -15.16 4.07 1.63
C PRO A 60 -15.37 5.08 0.49
N LYS A 61 -16.61 5.47 0.21
CA LYS A 61 -16.93 6.48 -0.80
C LYS A 61 -16.57 7.91 -0.40
N GLU A 62 -16.38 8.15 0.88
CA GLU A 62 -15.97 9.46 1.43
C GLU A 62 -14.45 9.63 1.41
N ALA A 63 -13.70 8.56 1.19
CA ALA A 63 -12.24 8.61 1.17
C ALA A 63 -11.74 9.44 -0.02
N ILE A 64 -10.92 10.44 0.26
CA ILE A 64 -10.24 11.26 -0.75
C ILE A 64 -9.00 10.51 -1.25
N ASN A 65 -8.34 9.77 -0.34
CA ASN A 65 -7.17 8.96 -0.65
C ASN A 65 -7.05 7.79 0.34
N VAL A 66 -6.03 6.95 0.16
CA VAL A 66 -5.82 5.75 0.98
C VAL A 66 -5.48 6.06 2.45
N PHE A 67 -4.99 7.25 2.76
CA PHE A 67 -4.64 7.60 4.13
C PHE A 67 -5.86 7.86 5.02
N ASP A 68 -7.03 8.11 4.43
CA ASP A 68 -8.28 8.31 5.18
C ASP A 68 -8.75 7.02 5.88
N PHE A 69 -8.25 5.87 5.45
CA PHE A 69 -8.55 4.57 6.08
C PHE A 69 -7.73 4.33 7.35
N GLU A 70 -6.55 4.93 7.49
CA GLU A 70 -5.69 4.71 8.66
C GLU A 70 -6.34 5.16 9.98
N PRO A 71 -6.93 6.37 10.09
CA PRO A 71 -7.64 6.79 11.29
C PRO A 71 -8.80 5.85 11.66
N VAL A 72 -9.56 5.38 10.66
CA VAL A 72 -10.66 4.42 10.88
C VAL A 72 -10.13 3.10 11.41
N MET A 73 -9.06 2.59 10.83
CA MET A 73 -8.40 1.38 11.30
C MET A 73 -7.89 1.55 12.73
N ARG A 74 -7.22 2.65 13.04
CA ARG A 74 -6.71 2.98 14.38
C ARG A 74 -7.81 3.06 15.43
N HIS A 75 -9.00 3.53 15.06
CA HIS A 75 -10.16 3.59 15.94
C HIS A 75 -10.76 2.20 16.20
N ASN A 76 -10.90 1.38 15.16
CA ASN A 76 -11.67 0.14 15.21
C ASN A 76 -10.85 -1.09 15.61
N VAL A 77 -9.55 -1.09 15.31
CA VAL A 77 -8.67 -2.25 15.51
C VAL A 77 -7.95 -2.16 16.84
N PRO A 78 -7.73 -3.29 17.56
CA PRO A 78 -6.93 -3.29 18.79
C PRO A 78 -5.56 -2.64 18.61
N PRO A 79 -5.06 -1.86 19.61
CA PRO A 79 -3.78 -1.15 19.48
C PRO A 79 -2.60 -2.04 19.08
N ALA A 80 -2.52 -3.26 19.59
CA ALA A 80 -1.46 -4.21 19.21
C ALA A 80 -1.57 -4.66 17.76
N HIS A 81 -2.79 -4.84 17.25
CA HIS A 81 -3.01 -5.22 15.84
C HIS A 81 -2.72 -4.04 14.91
N PHE A 82 -3.20 -2.85 15.26
CA PHE A 82 -2.86 -1.63 14.53
C PHE A 82 -1.35 -1.43 14.47
N GLY A 83 -0.67 -1.54 15.63
CA GLY A 83 0.77 -1.39 15.71
C GLY A 83 1.55 -2.40 14.86
N TYR A 84 1.08 -3.63 14.74
CA TYR A 84 1.72 -4.63 13.88
C TYR A 84 1.72 -4.21 12.40
N MET A 85 0.63 -3.62 11.92
CA MET A 85 0.53 -3.18 10.53
C MET A 85 1.21 -1.82 10.29
N ALA A 86 1.05 -0.89 11.22
CA ALA A 86 1.45 0.51 11.03
C ALA A 86 2.92 0.78 11.37
N SER A 87 3.59 -0.11 12.13
CA SER A 87 4.95 0.13 12.59
C SER A 87 6.01 -0.47 11.66
N GLY A 88 7.17 0.19 11.61
CA GLY A 88 8.40 -0.31 11.00
C GLY A 88 9.32 -0.99 12.02
N ILE A 89 10.58 -1.10 11.67
CA ILE A 89 11.65 -1.68 12.49
C ILE A 89 12.43 -0.54 13.15
N ASP A 90 12.88 -0.77 14.37
CA ASP A 90 13.67 0.16 15.20
C ASP A 90 12.98 1.54 15.28
N ASP A 91 13.67 2.61 14.87
CA ASP A 91 13.20 3.99 14.81
C ASP A 91 12.33 4.30 13.57
N GLU A 92 12.01 3.28 12.76
CA GLU A 92 11.14 3.41 11.58
C GLU A 92 11.71 4.28 10.45
N ALA A 93 13.03 4.47 10.40
CA ALA A 93 13.68 5.28 9.36
C ALA A 93 13.32 4.78 7.96
N THR A 94 13.32 3.46 7.73
CA THR A 94 12.95 2.87 6.44
C THR A 94 11.48 3.09 6.10
N LEU A 95 10.58 3.01 7.08
CA LEU A 95 9.16 3.27 6.88
C LEU A 95 8.92 4.72 6.43
N ARG A 96 9.61 5.70 7.06
CA ARG A 96 9.58 7.10 6.62
C ARG A 96 10.16 7.27 5.22
N ALA A 97 11.31 6.67 4.96
CA ALA A 97 11.99 6.75 3.66
C ALA A 97 11.14 6.16 2.53
N ASN A 98 10.36 5.12 2.77
CA ASN A 98 9.44 4.54 1.80
C ASN A 98 8.39 5.56 1.33
N ARG A 99 7.91 6.42 2.21
CA ARG A 99 6.95 7.48 1.86
C ARG A 99 7.66 8.67 1.20
N GLU A 100 8.73 9.15 1.81
CA GLU A 100 9.50 10.30 1.33
C GLU A 100 10.13 10.04 -0.06
N GLY A 101 10.41 8.78 -0.36
CA GLY A 101 10.96 8.38 -1.65
C GLY A 101 10.10 8.81 -2.84
N PHE A 102 8.78 8.83 -2.70
CA PHE A 102 7.87 9.30 -3.76
C PHE A 102 8.02 10.78 -4.08
N LEU A 103 8.45 11.61 -3.12
CA LEU A 103 8.69 13.05 -3.33
C LEU A 103 9.86 13.33 -4.27
N LYS A 104 10.73 12.34 -4.51
CA LYS A 104 11.87 12.45 -5.42
C LYS A 104 11.46 12.33 -6.89
N PHE A 105 10.24 11.93 -7.17
CA PHE A 105 9.71 11.76 -8.51
C PHE A 105 8.65 12.80 -8.83
N GLN A 106 8.70 13.32 -10.04
CA GLN A 106 7.72 14.28 -10.53
C GLN A 106 7.06 13.74 -11.80
N LEU A 107 5.76 13.86 -11.88
CA LEU A 107 5.01 13.55 -13.09
C LEU A 107 5.15 14.71 -14.09
N ARG A 108 5.51 14.39 -15.34
CA ARG A 108 5.50 15.32 -16.47
C ARG A 108 4.27 15.03 -17.33
N PRO A 109 3.10 15.62 -17.00
CA PRO A 109 1.89 15.34 -17.77
C PRO A 109 2.03 15.89 -19.19
N ARG A 110 1.61 15.11 -20.16
CA ARG A 110 1.45 15.58 -21.53
C ARG A 110 0.18 16.42 -21.61
N ARG A 111 0.24 17.53 -22.33
CA ARG A 111 -0.90 18.42 -22.56
C ARG A 111 -1.50 18.16 -23.93
N MET A 112 -2.80 18.50 -24.08
CA MET A 112 -3.52 18.44 -25.37
C MET A 112 -3.53 17.03 -25.99
N ILE A 113 -3.65 16.01 -25.15
CA ILE A 113 -3.81 14.62 -25.59
C ILE A 113 -5.24 14.21 -25.24
N ASP A 114 -5.91 13.55 -26.17
CA ASP A 114 -7.21 12.96 -25.92
C ASP A 114 -7.08 11.81 -24.91
N VAL A 115 -7.73 11.98 -23.76
CA VAL A 115 -7.79 11.01 -22.65
C VAL A 115 -9.20 10.49 -22.42
N SER A 116 -10.08 10.62 -23.40
CA SER A 116 -11.47 10.15 -23.30
C SER A 116 -11.57 8.62 -23.21
N LYS A 117 -10.55 7.91 -23.69
CA LYS A 117 -10.44 6.44 -23.62
C LYS A 117 -9.03 6.06 -23.19
N VAL A 118 -8.88 5.77 -21.91
CA VAL A 118 -7.60 5.30 -21.35
C VAL A 118 -7.66 3.78 -21.18
N ASP A 119 -6.79 3.05 -21.90
CA ASP A 119 -6.58 1.61 -21.69
C ASP A 119 -5.42 1.41 -20.72
N MET A 120 -5.73 0.87 -19.53
CA MET A 120 -4.76 0.49 -18.51
C MET A 120 -4.58 -1.04 -18.43
N SER A 121 -5.14 -1.78 -19.37
CA SER A 121 -5.03 -3.24 -19.35
C SER A 121 -3.58 -3.69 -19.43
N THR A 122 -3.29 -4.78 -18.72
CA THR A 122 -1.96 -5.41 -18.73
C THR A 122 -2.10 -6.92 -18.79
N GLU A 123 -1.07 -7.57 -19.33
CA GLU A 123 -1.00 -9.02 -19.35
C GLU A 123 0.14 -9.49 -18.46
N ILE A 124 -0.13 -10.44 -17.58
CA ILE A 124 0.85 -11.01 -16.65
C ILE A 124 0.72 -12.53 -16.72
N LEU A 125 1.79 -13.21 -17.15
CA LEU A 125 1.85 -14.66 -17.34
C LEU A 125 0.68 -15.21 -18.18
N GLY A 126 0.35 -14.54 -19.29
CA GLY A 126 -0.71 -14.94 -20.22
C GLY A 126 -2.13 -14.63 -19.76
N VAL A 127 -2.31 -13.94 -18.62
CA VAL A 127 -3.62 -13.52 -18.13
C VAL A 127 -3.78 -12.01 -18.25
N LYS A 128 -4.87 -11.57 -18.88
CA LYS A 128 -5.20 -10.17 -19.07
C LYS A 128 -5.97 -9.62 -17.87
N TYR A 129 -5.48 -8.51 -17.32
CA TYR A 129 -6.10 -7.73 -16.24
C TYR A 129 -6.53 -6.36 -16.76
N GLY A 130 -7.58 -5.79 -16.16
CA GLY A 130 -8.11 -4.49 -16.56
C GLY A 130 -7.22 -3.30 -16.24
N ASN A 131 -6.23 -3.50 -15.36
CA ASN A 131 -5.28 -2.48 -14.93
C ASN A 131 -4.05 -3.14 -14.27
N PRO A 132 -2.92 -2.41 -14.08
CA PRO A 132 -1.69 -2.97 -13.52
C PRO A 132 -1.68 -3.05 -11.98
N ILE A 133 -2.81 -2.81 -11.31
CA ILE A 133 -2.87 -2.84 -9.84
C ILE A 133 -2.97 -4.30 -9.38
N ILE A 134 -2.01 -4.69 -8.55
CA ILE A 134 -1.92 -6.02 -7.97
C ILE A 134 -2.10 -5.90 -6.45
N ILE A 135 -2.92 -6.76 -5.87
CA ILE A 135 -3.10 -6.82 -4.41
C ILE A 135 -2.01 -7.70 -3.83
N ALA A 136 -1.11 -7.06 -3.08
CA ALA A 136 0.04 -7.71 -2.46
C ALA A 136 -0.36 -8.74 -1.38
N PRO A 137 0.48 -9.74 -1.11
CA PRO A 137 0.21 -10.78 -0.13
C PRO A 137 0.33 -10.24 1.30
N THR A 138 -0.78 -9.88 1.90
CA THR A 138 -0.87 -9.47 3.31
C THR A 138 -1.41 -10.63 4.13
N GLY A 139 -0.70 -10.98 5.20
CA GLY A 139 -1.11 -12.07 6.08
C GLY A 139 -2.04 -11.61 7.21
N SER A 140 -2.70 -12.59 7.84
CA SER A 140 -3.49 -12.39 9.07
C SER A 140 -4.59 -11.34 8.97
N ASN A 141 -5.27 -11.23 7.84
CA ASN A 141 -6.24 -10.15 7.59
C ASN A 141 -7.45 -10.18 8.54
N LYS A 142 -7.80 -11.34 9.12
CA LYS A 142 -8.84 -11.42 10.15
C LYS A 142 -8.46 -10.71 11.46
N THR A 143 -7.19 -10.36 11.64
CA THR A 143 -6.74 -9.51 12.73
C THR A 143 -7.31 -8.09 12.63
N TYR A 144 -7.64 -7.65 11.41
CA TYR A 144 -8.08 -6.30 11.10
C TYR A 144 -9.57 -6.22 10.77
N HIS A 145 -10.12 -7.27 10.16
CA HIS A 145 -11.53 -7.32 9.77
C HIS A 145 -12.04 -8.78 9.80
N PRO A 146 -13.25 -9.06 10.30
CA PRO A 146 -13.79 -10.42 10.41
C PRO A 146 -13.77 -11.22 9.11
N ASP A 147 -14.06 -10.58 7.98
CA ASP A 147 -14.05 -11.23 6.66
C ASP A 147 -12.63 -11.50 6.13
N GLY A 148 -11.60 -10.87 6.70
CA GLY A 148 -10.21 -11.12 6.35
C GLY A 148 -9.94 -11.09 4.84
N GLU A 149 -9.26 -12.12 4.34
CA GLU A 149 -8.88 -12.24 2.93
C GLU A 149 -10.08 -12.46 1.99
N ILE A 150 -11.26 -12.82 2.50
CA ILE A 150 -12.50 -12.90 1.70
C ILE A 150 -12.94 -11.50 1.25
N ALA A 151 -12.86 -10.51 2.14
CA ALA A 151 -13.16 -9.11 1.77
C ALA A 151 -12.18 -8.61 0.69
N VAL A 152 -10.89 -8.95 0.83
CA VAL A 152 -9.86 -8.63 -0.16
C VAL A 152 -10.17 -9.31 -1.50
N ALA A 153 -10.56 -10.58 -1.49
CA ALA A 153 -10.90 -11.33 -2.69
C ALA A 153 -12.11 -10.75 -3.43
N ARG A 154 -13.14 -10.32 -2.69
CA ARG A 154 -14.31 -9.63 -3.25
C ARG A 154 -13.93 -8.29 -3.90
N ALA A 155 -13.04 -7.51 -3.26
CA ALA A 155 -12.52 -6.28 -3.83
C ALA A 155 -11.69 -6.53 -5.10
N ALA A 156 -10.83 -7.55 -5.08
CA ALA A 156 -10.07 -7.98 -6.25
C ALA A 156 -10.98 -8.37 -7.42
N LYS A 157 -12.10 -9.08 -7.13
CA LYS A 157 -13.12 -9.43 -8.12
C LYS A 157 -13.76 -8.18 -8.73
N ALA A 158 -14.16 -7.24 -7.90
CA ALA A 158 -14.85 -6.03 -8.35
C ALA A 158 -14.00 -5.17 -9.30
N GLY A 159 -12.69 -5.07 -9.05
CA GLY A 159 -11.75 -4.29 -9.88
C GLY A 159 -11.01 -5.13 -10.94
N ASN A 160 -11.30 -6.42 -11.05
CA ASN A 160 -10.53 -7.38 -11.87
C ASN A 160 -9.02 -7.29 -11.63
N HIS A 161 -8.64 -7.18 -10.34
CA HIS A 161 -7.24 -7.14 -9.93
C HIS A 161 -6.66 -8.54 -9.72
N LEU A 162 -5.37 -8.72 -10.00
CA LEU A 162 -4.65 -9.88 -9.51
C LEU A 162 -4.55 -9.80 -7.99
N GLN A 163 -4.89 -10.90 -7.30
CA GLN A 163 -4.66 -11.07 -5.87
C GLN A 163 -3.54 -12.08 -5.64
N ILE A 164 -2.66 -11.79 -4.71
CA ILE A 164 -1.65 -12.74 -4.22
C ILE A 164 -2.01 -13.09 -2.78
N LEU A 165 -2.24 -14.37 -2.49
CA LEU A 165 -2.56 -14.84 -1.15
C LEU A 165 -1.29 -15.19 -0.38
N SER A 166 -1.18 -14.71 0.86
CA SER A 166 -0.02 -14.99 1.73
C SER A 166 -0.03 -16.42 2.29
N THR A 167 1.15 -17.00 2.51
CA THR A 167 1.32 -18.25 3.29
C THR A 167 0.68 -18.14 4.67
N VAL A 168 0.73 -16.97 5.29
CA VAL A 168 0.19 -16.71 6.64
C VAL A 168 -1.20 -16.08 6.60
N ALA A 169 -1.94 -16.30 5.52
CA ALA A 169 -3.34 -15.90 5.43
C ALA A 169 -4.20 -16.62 6.48
N THR A 170 -5.25 -15.97 6.92
CA THR A 170 -6.26 -16.53 7.85
C THR A 170 -7.42 -17.23 7.13
N THR A 171 -7.39 -17.20 5.80
CA THR A 171 -8.39 -17.83 4.92
C THR A 171 -7.69 -18.89 4.07
N SER A 172 -8.37 -19.98 3.73
CA SER A 172 -7.83 -21.01 2.84
C SER A 172 -7.66 -20.49 1.42
N VAL A 173 -6.77 -21.12 0.67
CA VAL A 173 -6.54 -20.73 -0.73
C VAL A 173 -7.77 -21.02 -1.59
N GLU A 174 -8.49 -22.08 -1.27
CA GLU A 174 -9.72 -22.48 -1.95
C GLU A 174 -10.83 -21.43 -1.75
N ASP A 175 -11.08 -21.03 -0.49
CA ASP A 175 -12.10 -20.03 -0.17
C ASP A 175 -11.76 -18.66 -0.79
N ALA A 176 -10.46 -18.31 -0.84
CA ALA A 176 -10.01 -17.07 -1.46
C ALA A 176 -10.24 -17.07 -2.99
N ILE A 177 -9.96 -18.21 -3.67
CA ILE A 177 -10.23 -18.38 -5.10
C ILE A 177 -11.74 -18.31 -5.37
N GLU A 178 -12.54 -19.01 -4.57
CA GLU A 178 -14.00 -19.01 -4.70
C GLU A 178 -14.55 -17.57 -4.56
N ALA A 179 -14.13 -16.85 -3.53
CA ALA A 179 -14.57 -15.47 -3.31
C ALA A 179 -14.11 -14.51 -4.41
N ARG A 180 -12.88 -14.70 -4.94
CA ARG A 180 -12.34 -13.93 -6.07
C ARG A 180 -13.07 -14.26 -7.37
N GLY A 181 -13.52 -15.51 -7.54
CA GLY A 181 -14.17 -16.02 -8.76
C GLY A 181 -13.23 -16.17 -9.95
N ALA A 182 -11.91 -16.21 -9.72
CA ALA A 182 -10.88 -16.48 -10.72
C ALA A 182 -9.58 -16.88 -10.03
N PRO A 183 -8.62 -17.48 -10.75
CA PRO A 183 -7.32 -17.85 -10.21
C PRO A 183 -6.57 -16.68 -9.57
N ILE A 184 -5.82 -17.00 -8.52
CA ILE A 184 -4.95 -16.07 -7.79
C ILE A 184 -3.50 -16.58 -7.83
N TRP A 185 -2.55 -15.80 -7.31
CA TRP A 185 -1.22 -16.30 -7.02
C TRP A 185 -1.10 -16.63 -5.53
N PHE A 186 -0.16 -17.51 -5.20
CA PHE A 186 0.16 -17.89 -3.84
C PHE A 186 1.57 -17.41 -3.48
N GLN A 187 1.72 -16.69 -2.37
CA GLN A 187 3.04 -16.30 -1.87
C GLN A 187 3.53 -17.31 -0.85
N LEU A 188 4.73 -17.82 -1.05
CA LEU A 188 5.38 -18.83 -0.21
C LEU A 188 6.49 -18.21 0.64
N TYR A 189 6.37 -18.37 1.95
CA TYR A 189 7.52 -18.36 2.84
C TYR A 189 8.08 -19.76 2.90
N ALA A 190 9.29 -19.95 2.41
CA ALA A 190 9.99 -21.22 2.55
C ALA A 190 10.21 -21.55 4.03
N THR A 191 9.99 -22.80 4.40
CA THR A 191 10.25 -23.32 5.74
C THR A 191 11.53 -24.13 5.74
N ASN A 192 12.09 -24.42 6.93
CA ASN A 192 13.24 -25.31 7.08
C ASN A 192 12.88 -26.81 6.85
N LYS A 193 11.61 -27.12 6.57
CA LYS A 193 11.12 -28.47 6.26
C LYS A 193 10.58 -28.50 4.84
N TRP A 194 11.28 -29.21 3.98
CA TRP A 194 10.92 -29.33 2.56
C TRP A 194 9.50 -29.85 2.34
N GLU A 195 9.09 -30.84 3.13
CA GLU A 195 7.76 -31.47 3.02
C GLU A 195 6.64 -30.48 3.24
N VAL A 196 6.82 -29.51 4.16
CA VAL A 196 5.84 -28.45 4.45
C VAL A 196 5.76 -27.48 3.28
N ALA A 197 6.90 -27.01 2.77
CA ALA A 197 6.93 -26.12 1.60
C ALA A 197 6.29 -26.80 0.38
N ARG A 198 6.63 -28.07 0.13
CA ARG A 198 6.04 -28.88 -0.94
C ARG A 198 4.52 -29.02 -0.78
N ALA A 199 4.04 -29.27 0.43
CA ALA A 199 2.60 -29.41 0.70
C ALA A 199 1.84 -28.11 0.38
N PHE A 200 2.38 -26.94 0.74
CA PHE A 200 1.77 -25.65 0.40
C PHE A 200 1.71 -25.43 -1.11
N VAL A 201 2.81 -25.66 -1.81
CA VAL A 201 2.87 -25.46 -3.28
C VAL A 201 1.90 -26.42 -3.98
N THR A 202 1.92 -27.72 -3.61
CA THR A 202 1.00 -28.72 -4.19
C THR A 202 -0.47 -28.36 -3.93
N ARG A 203 -0.79 -27.84 -2.75
CA ARG A 203 -2.15 -27.39 -2.43
C ARG A 203 -2.56 -26.18 -3.27
N ALA A 204 -1.68 -25.17 -3.39
CA ALA A 204 -1.93 -24.00 -4.22
C ALA A 204 -2.16 -24.38 -5.69
N GLU A 205 -1.33 -25.30 -6.23
CA GLU A 205 -1.48 -25.83 -7.58
C GLU A 205 -2.83 -26.54 -7.77
N LYS A 206 -3.19 -27.47 -6.85
CA LYS A 206 -4.47 -28.18 -6.89
C LYS A 206 -5.68 -27.26 -6.76
N ALA A 207 -5.57 -26.18 -6.01
CA ALA A 207 -6.61 -25.16 -5.89
C ALA A 207 -6.75 -24.28 -7.14
N GLY A 208 -5.79 -24.33 -8.08
CA GLY A 208 -5.82 -23.58 -9.33
C GLY A 208 -5.08 -22.23 -9.27
N CYS A 209 -4.11 -22.07 -8.36
CA CYS A 209 -3.21 -20.91 -8.42
C CYS A 209 -2.36 -20.95 -9.68
N LEU A 210 -2.21 -19.81 -10.35
CA LEU A 210 -1.44 -19.70 -11.60
C LEU A 210 0.07 -19.58 -11.37
N ALA A 211 0.49 -19.07 -10.23
CA ALA A 211 1.89 -18.88 -9.90
C ALA A 211 2.13 -18.93 -8.38
N VAL A 212 3.39 -19.21 -8.04
CA VAL A 212 3.90 -19.13 -6.67
C VAL A 212 4.97 -18.05 -6.61
N ALA A 213 4.77 -17.05 -5.76
CA ALA A 213 5.75 -16.00 -5.47
C ALA A 213 6.56 -16.41 -4.23
N VAL A 214 7.82 -16.75 -4.41
CA VAL A 214 8.69 -17.15 -3.30
C VAL A 214 9.35 -15.92 -2.68
N THR A 215 9.13 -15.70 -1.38
CA THR A 215 9.78 -14.62 -0.62
C THR A 215 11.16 -15.07 -0.16
N VAL A 216 12.20 -14.31 -0.56
CA VAL A 216 13.61 -14.64 -0.34
C VAL A 216 14.38 -13.60 0.48
N ASP A 217 13.75 -12.48 0.83
CA ASP A 217 14.34 -11.32 1.49
C ASP A 217 14.05 -11.25 3.00
N ARG A 218 13.62 -12.34 3.61
CA ARG A 218 13.28 -12.36 5.03
C ARG A 218 14.53 -12.29 5.90
N SER A 219 14.74 -11.14 6.57
CA SER A 219 15.77 -11.00 7.59
C SER A 219 15.40 -11.73 8.90
N GLY A 220 16.39 -12.18 9.65
CA GLY A 220 16.20 -12.67 11.01
C GLY A 220 16.01 -11.53 12.00
N GLY A 221 15.08 -11.70 12.95
CA GLY A 221 14.81 -10.73 14.00
C GLY A 221 13.97 -9.53 13.52
N ARG A 222 13.16 -9.01 14.43
CA ARG A 222 12.37 -7.78 14.21
C ARG A 222 12.27 -7.04 15.52
N ASN A 223 12.88 -5.87 15.60
CA ASN A 223 12.69 -4.96 16.73
C ASN A 223 11.61 -3.94 16.34
N GLN A 224 10.35 -4.23 16.66
CA GLN A 224 9.21 -3.36 16.37
C GLN A 224 8.86 -2.56 17.62
N GLU A 225 9.62 -1.50 17.91
CA GLU A 225 9.47 -0.71 19.14
C GLU A 225 8.08 -0.12 19.31
N THR A 226 7.52 0.43 18.25
CA THR A 226 6.18 1.02 18.28
C THR A 226 5.11 -0.04 18.58
N LEU A 227 5.20 -1.23 17.97
CA LEU A 227 4.32 -2.34 18.31
C LEU A 227 4.44 -2.72 19.80
N PHE A 228 5.66 -2.79 20.34
CA PHE A 228 5.85 -3.12 21.75
C PHE A 228 5.28 -2.07 22.69
N ARG A 229 5.39 -0.77 22.34
CA ARG A 229 4.76 0.31 23.11
C ARG A 229 3.23 0.19 23.09
N LEU A 230 2.63 -0.08 21.92
CA LEU A 230 1.19 -0.23 21.76
C LEU A 230 0.62 -1.46 22.46
N ARG A 231 1.36 -2.56 22.51
CA ARG A 231 0.98 -3.74 23.29
C ARG A 231 0.81 -3.44 24.79
N ARG A 232 1.58 -2.49 25.34
CA ARG A 232 1.46 -2.10 26.75
C ARG A 232 0.16 -1.34 27.04
N THR A 233 -0.41 -0.68 26.03
CA THR A 233 -1.66 0.08 26.16
C THR A 233 -2.89 -0.73 25.75
N ASP A 234 -2.70 -1.92 25.20
CA ASP A 234 -3.80 -2.77 24.78
C ASP A 234 -4.32 -3.57 25.97
N THR A 235 -5.49 -3.15 26.47
CA THR A 235 -6.18 -3.82 27.59
C THR A 235 -7.14 -4.91 27.14
N ARG A 236 -7.27 -5.13 25.81
CA ARG A 236 -8.19 -6.12 25.26
C ARG A 236 -7.50 -7.49 25.23
N GLU A 237 -8.19 -8.50 25.73
CA GLU A 237 -7.76 -9.88 25.51
C GLU A 237 -7.94 -10.23 24.04
N CYS A 238 -6.83 -10.44 23.35
CA CYS A 238 -6.83 -10.93 21.97
C CYS A 238 -7.11 -12.43 21.99
N ALA A 239 -8.39 -12.78 22.11
CA ALA A 239 -8.78 -14.14 22.44
C ALA A 239 -8.67 -15.15 21.28
N SER A 240 -8.75 -14.73 20.02
CA SER A 240 -9.00 -15.74 18.97
C SER A 240 -7.98 -15.76 17.82
N CYS A 241 -7.35 -14.66 17.48
CA CYS A 241 -6.45 -14.63 16.31
C CYS A 241 -5.01 -15.07 16.62
N HIS A 242 -4.60 -15.06 17.90
CA HIS A 242 -3.27 -15.48 18.35
C HIS A 242 -3.30 -16.70 19.29
N ASP A 243 -4.49 -17.22 19.61
CA ASP A 243 -4.59 -18.44 20.38
C ASP A 243 -4.06 -19.62 19.55
N ARG A 244 -3.08 -20.33 20.11
CA ARG A 244 -2.47 -21.51 19.47
C ARG A 244 -3.49 -22.61 19.18
N SER A 245 -4.57 -22.70 19.97
CA SER A 245 -5.64 -23.68 19.75
C SER A 245 -6.49 -23.30 18.54
N SER A 246 -6.81 -22.03 18.34
CA SER A 246 -7.52 -21.56 17.14
C SER A 246 -6.64 -21.59 15.89
N LEU A 247 -5.34 -21.29 16.02
CA LEU A 247 -4.37 -21.50 14.96
C LEU A 247 -4.25 -22.98 14.62
N ALA A 248 -4.16 -23.88 15.63
CA ALA A 248 -4.10 -25.33 15.41
C ALA A 248 -5.40 -25.88 14.80
N ALA A 249 -6.57 -25.38 15.18
CA ALA A 249 -7.84 -25.74 14.58
C ALA A 249 -7.94 -25.26 13.11
N ASN A 250 -7.43 -24.08 12.81
CA ASN A 250 -7.31 -23.59 11.43
C ASN A 250 -6.27 -24.36 10.62
N TYR A 251 -5.19 -24.82 11.26
CA TYR A 251 -4.19 -25.70 10.63
C TYR A 251 -4.70 -27.14 10.46
N LYS A 252 -5.52 -27.66 11.37
CA LYS A 252 -6.14 -28.99 11.24
C LYS A 252 -7.19 -29.07 10.12
N ARG A 253 -7.78 -27.95 9.74
CA ARG A 253 -8.64 -27.86 8.54
C ARG A 253 -7.84 -27.70 7.25
N ARG A 254 -6.52 -27.66 7.33
CA ARG A 254 -5.60 -27.64 6.21
C ARG A 254 -4.94 -29.01 6.15
N PRO A 255 -5.37 -29.91 5.27
CA PRO A 255 -4.69 -31.18 5.05
C PRO A 255 -3.24 -30.96 4.59
#